data_e467f964cdfa7a711df75731369d08ea
#
_entry.id   e467f964cdfa7a711df75731369d08ea
#
_cell.length_a   1.000
_cell.length_b   1.000
_cell.length_c   1.000
_cell.angle_alpha   90.00
_cell.angle_beta   90.00
_cell.angle_gamma   90.00
#
_symmetry.space_group_name_H-M   'P 1'
#
loop_
_entity.id
_entity.type
_entity.pdbx_description
1 polymer ?
#
loop_
_entity_poly.entity_id
_entity_poly.type
_entity_poly.pdbx_seq_one_letter_code
_entity_poly.pdbx_strand_id
1 'polypeptide(L)'
;MKKHYLPLVAGIMAIAVTACGGQKSSTESVELTGAGATFPLPFYNMSFEGYGATHDNKVSYGGIGSGGGVRNLKDGIVDFAGSDAFLSDKEMSEMEPVVHIPTCMGAVVLAYNLPDVVKLNLSGDVIADIYAGKITDWNDARLQELNPDVKLPAKKIILAYRSDGSGTTFVFTDYLSKVSESWKNTFGSGKTVDFPVGQAAKGNPGVAGIIAQTPYSLGYIGSEYAFAQKIPYAAVKNQRGELITPSTESISAAAGDIPQDTRCSITNADAAGAYPISCFTWLLIYKEQHYADRSMEQ
;
A
#
# COMPACT_ATOMS: atom_id res chain seq x y z
N MET A 1 -78.87 -60.11 -6.75
CA MET A 1 -77.46 -59.85 -6.74
C MET A 1 -77.23 -58.54 -5.99
N LYS A 2 -76.93 -58.60 -4.68
CA LYS A 2 -76.61 -57.42 -3.86
C LYS A 2 -75.22 -57.63 -3.28
N LYS A 3 -74.27 -56.75 -3.64
CA LYS A 3 -72.90 -56.75 -3.12
C LYS A 3 -72.88 -55.92 -1.82
N HIS A 4 -72.46 -56.51 -0.74
CA HIS A 4 -72.21 -55.86 0.54
C HIS A 4 -70.78 -55.30 0.52
N TYR A 5 -70.66 -54.01 0.78
CA TYR A 5 -69.32 -53.40 1.07
C TYR A 5 -69.19 -53.25 2.58
N LEU A 6 -68.03 -53.78 3.09
CA LEU A 6 -67.63 -53.69 4.46
C LEU A 6 -66.65 -52.48 4.57
N PRO A 7 -66.88 -51.53 5.46
CA PRO A 7 -65.87 -50.47 5.62
C PRO A 7 -64.70 -50.89 6.52
N LEU A 8 -63.48 -50.79 6.00
CA LEU A 8 -62.28 -51.00 6.75
C LEU A 8 -61.92 -49.69 7.47
N VAL A 9 -62.00 -49.71 8.82
CA VAL A 9 -61.56 -48.60 9.66
C VAL A 9 -60.02 -48.73 9.84
N ALA A 10 -59.30 -47.88 9.17
CA ALA A 10 -57.85 -47.77 9.39
C ALA A 10 -57.56 -46.69 10.45
N GLY A 11 -57.12 -47.13 11.64
CA GLY A 11 -56.68 -46.23 12.68
C GLY A 11 -55.34 -45.58 12.30
N ILE A 12 -55.32 -44.29 12.16
CA ILE A 12 -54.07 -43.50 11.96
C ILE A 12 -53.51 -43.20 13.34
N MET A 13 -52.43 -43.88 13.70
CA MET A 13 -51.63 -43.60 14.87
C MET A 13 -50.67 -42.43 14.55
N ALA A 14 -50.99 -41.23 15.01
CA ALA A 14 -50.15 -40.06 14.85
C ALA A 14 -48.98 -40.15 15.79
N ILE A 15 -47.79 -40.48 15.26
CA ILE A 15 -46.50 -40.34 15.97
C ILE A 15 -46.09 -38.88 15.92
N ALA A 16 -46.23 -38.15 17.03
CA ALA A 16 -45.66 -36.82 17.19
C ALA A 16 -44.14 -36.97 17.35
N VAL A 17 -43.41 -36.79 16.27
CA VAL A 17 -41.95 -36.61 16.31
C VAL A 17 -41.70 -35.17 16.75
N THR A 18 -41.44 -34.96 18.02
CA THR A 18 -40.80 -33.74 18.53
C THR A 18 -39.38 -33.64 18.00
N ALA A 19 -39.23 -33.03 16.83
CA ALA A 19 -37.94 -32.60 16.35
C ALA A 19 -37.48 -31.44 17.23
N CYS A 20 -36.60 -31.71 18.20
CA CYS A 20 -35.73 -30.69 18.78
C CYS A 20 -34.81 -30.20 17.67
N GLY A 21 -35.30 -29.31 16.83
CA GLY A 21 -34.46 -28.51 15.97
C GLY A 21 -33.67 -27.53 16.82
N GLY A 22 -32.43 -27.85 17.14
CA GLY A 22 -31.46 -26.87 17.61
C GLY A 22 -31.40 -25.76 16.56
N GLN A 23 -31.95 -24.62 16.90
CA GLN A 23 -31.81 -23.40 16.13
C GLN A 23 -30.31 -23.08 16.14
N LYS A 24 -29.57 -23.51 15.10
CA LYS A 24 -28.28 -22.89 14.77
C LYS A 24 -28.64 -21.43 14.51
N SER A 25 -28.26 -20.55 15.42
CA SER A 25 -28.22 -19.13 15.11
C SER A 25 -27.28 -19.03 13.90
N SER A 26 -27.84 -18.84 12.73
CA SER A 26 -27.06 -18.40 11.60
C SER A 26 -26.60 -16.99 11.94
N THR A 27 -25.39 -16.87 12.50
CA THR A 27 -24.68 -15.61 12.48
C THR A 27 -24.58 -15.25 11.01
N GLU A 28 -25.31 -14.21 10.59
CA GLU A 28 -25.20 -13.70 9.22
C GLU A 28 -23.74 -13.36 8.99
N SER A 29 -23.13 -13.94 7.95
CA SER A 29 -21.77 -13.63 7.58
C SER A 29 -21.67 -12.18 7.17
N VAL A 30 -20.80 -11.42 7.82
CA VAL A 30 -20.56 -10.01 7.49
C VAL A 30 -19.51 -9.94 6.40
N GLU A 31 -19.74 -9.11 5.39
CA GLU A 31 -18.73 -8.77 4.38
C GLU A 31 -18.31 -7.32 4.58
N LEU A 32 -16.99 -7.10 4.80
CA LEU A 32 -16.37 -5.80 4.86
C LEU A 32 -15.63 -5.51 3.57
N THR A 33 -15.83 -4.32 3.04
CA THR A 33 -15.20 -3.87 1.81
C THR A 33 -14.20 -2.75 2.10
N GLY A 34 -13.00 -2.89 1.58
CA GLY A 34 -11.96 -1.88 1.68
C GLY A 34 -11.37 -1.51 0.33
N ALA A 35 -10.80 -0.33 0.24
CA ALA A 35 -10.04 0.07 -0.94
C ALA A 35 -8.93 1.07 -0.59
N GLY A 36 -7.92 1.20 -1.45
CA GLY A 36 -6.90 2.22 -1.25
C GLY A 36 -5.51 1.85 -1.74
N ALA A 37 -4.52 2.06 -0.89
CA ALA A 37 -3.12 1.90 -1.23
C ALA A 37 -2.80 0.57 -1.92
N THR A 38 -2.00 0.62 -2.98
CA THR A 38 -1.47 -0.59 -3.61
C THR A 38 -0.21 -1.09 -2.92
N PHE A 39 0.42 -0.28 -2.09
CA PHE A 39 1.61 -0.65 -1.32
C PHE A 39 1.35 -1.85 -0.40
N PRO A 40 0.34 -1.87 0.50
CA PRO A 40 0.07 -3.02 1.36
C PRO A 40 -0.75 -4.12 0.66
N LEU A 41 -1.18 -3.95 -0.58
CA LEU A 41 -2.12 -4.85 -1.25
C LEU A 41 -1.73 -6.33 -1.19
N PRO A 42 -0.46 -6.74 -1.45
CA PRO A 42 -0.08 -8.15 -1.34
C PRO A 42 -0.23 -8.69 0.09
N PHE A 43 0.14 -7.89 1.09
CA PHE A 43 0.00 -8.24 2.51
C PHE A 43 -1.47 -8.34 2.91
N TYR A 44 -2.31 -7.37 2.53
CA TYR A 44 -3.74 -7.38 2.85
C TYR A 44 -4.47 -8.56 2.20
N ASN A 45 -4.18 -8.86 0.93
CA ASN A 45 -4.80 -10.00 0.25
C ASN A 45 -4.49 -11.31 0.99
N MET A 46 -3.23 -11.54 1.36
CA MET A 46 -2.82 -12.73 2.11
C MET A 46 -3.48 -12.78 3.51
N SER A 47 -3.54 -11.65 4.21
CA SER A 47 -4.11 -11.57 5.55
C SER A 47 -5.62 -11.79 5.54
N PHE A 48 -6.34 -11.20 4.60
CA PHE A 48 -7.80 -11.32 4.49
C PHE A 48 -8.22 -12.70 3.97
N GLU A 49 -7.44 -13.29 3.06
CA GLU A 49 -7.63 -14.69 2.66
C GLU A 49 -7.44 -15.64 3.85
N GLY A 50 -6.37 -15.46 4.63
CA GLY A 50 -6.11 -16.23 5.84
C GLY A 50 -7.20 -16.08 6.90
N TYR A 51 -7.73 -14.86 7.08
CA TYR A 51 -8.86 -14.60 7.98
C TYR A 51 -10.12 -15.32 7.51
N GLY A 52 -10.49 -15.18 6.24
CA GLY A 52 -11.69 -15.82 5.66
C GLY A 52 -11.63 -17.36 5.66
N ALA A 53 -10.43 -17.97 5.71
CA ALA A 53 -10.27 -19.40 5.84
C ALA A 53 -10.67 -19.97 7.22
N THR A 54 -10.73 -19.10 8.24
CA THR A 54 -10.98 -19.49 9.65
C THR A 54 -12.22 -18.83 10.27
N HIS A 55 -12.84 -17.86 9.56
CA HIS A 55 -13.99 -17.10 10.02
C HIS A 55 -15.06 -17.06 8.92
N ASP A 56 -16.33 -17.00 9.33
CA ASP A 56 -17.46 -16.90 8.39
C ASP A 56 -17.57 -15.51 7.74
N ASN A 57 -16.94 -14.48 8.34
CA ASN A 57 -16.90 -13.12 7.80
C ASN A 57 -15.89 -13.00 6.68
N LYS A 58 -16.19 -12.15 5.70
CA LYS A 58 -15.33 -11.89 4.54
C LYS A 58 -14.81 -10.47 4.55
N VAL A 59 -13.58 -10.30 4.15
CA VAL A 59 -12.98 -8.97 3.93
C VAL A 59 -12.44 -8.93 2.50
N SER A 60 -12.86 -7.93 1.74
CA SER A 60 -12.37 -7.66 0.39
C SER A 60 -11.62 -6.33 0.34
N TYR A 61 -10.56 -6.25 -0.49
CA TYR A 61 -9.76 -5.03 -0.62
C TYR A 61 -9.35 -4.75 -2.05
N GLY A 62 -9.64 -3.53 -2.53
CA GLY A 62 -9.31 -3.06 -3.87
C GLY A 62 -8.12 -2.11 -3.88
N GLY A 63 -7.04 -2.45 -4.60
CA GLY A 63 -5.88 -1.58 -4.78
C GLY A 63 -6.12 -0.49 -5.84
N ILE A 64 -6.62 0.68 -5.41
CA ILE A 64 -6.98 1.82 -6.29
C ILE A 64 -6.14 3.09 -6.03
N GLY A 65 -5.14 3.00 -5.16
CA GLY A 65 -4.33 4.10 -4.66
C GLY A 65 -4.92 4.76 -3.41
N SER A 66 -4.04 5.29 -2.54
CA SER A 66 -4.45 5.89 -1.25
C SER A 66 -5.47 7.00 -1.42
N GLY A 67 -5.29 7.89 -2.41
CA GLY A 67 -6.24 8.97 -2.67
C GLY A 67 -7.62 8.47 -3.11
N GLY A 68 -7.67 7.37 -3.88
CA GLY A 68 -8.92 6.70 -4.26
C GLY A 68 -9.60 6.07 -3.05
N GLY A 69 -8.83 5.40 -2.18
CA GLY A 69 -9.35 4.81 -0.95
C GLY A 69 -9.96 5.84 0.00
N VAL A 70 -9.23 6.92 0.28
CA VAL A 70 -9.73 8.03 1.13
C VAL A 70 -11.03 8.62 0.59
N ARG A 71 -11.10 8.81 -0.74
CA ARG A 71 -12.33 9.31 -1.37
C ARG A 71 -13.49 8.34 -1.22
N ASN A 72 -13.27 7.06 -1.50
CA ASN A 72 -14.30 6.04 -1.36
C ASN A 72 -14.81 5.90 0.09
N LEU A 73 -13.90 6.03 1.08
CA LEU A 73 -14.29 6.06 2.48
C LEU A 73 -15.17 7.29 2.78
N LYS A 74 -14.75 8.47 2.33
CA LYS A 74 -15.51 9.72 2.51
C LYS A 74 -16.90 9.67 1.86
N ASP A 75 -16.99 9.01 0.71
CA ASP A 75 -18.25 8.86 -0.05
C ASP A 75 -19.11 7.68 0.47
N GLY A 76 -18.68 6.95 1.51
CA GLY A 76 -19.40 5.80 2.08
C GLY A 76 -19.47 4.59 1.14
N ILE A 77 -18.56 4.48 0.19
CA ILE A 77 -18.51 3.38 -0.79
C ILE A 77 -17.83 2.14 -0.19
N VAL A 78 -16.92 2.33 0.75
CA VAL A 78 -16.18 1.26 1.43
C VAL A 78 -16.25 1.44 2.95
N ASP A 79 -16.12 0.34 3.69
CA ASP A 79 -16.14 0.33 5.16
C ASP A 79 -14.81 0.83 5.75
N PHE A 80 -13.71 0.65 5.03
CA PHE A 80 -12.38 1.11 5.45
C PHE A 80 -11.51 1.48 4.25
N ALA A 81 -10.49 2.31 4.47
CA ALA A 81 -9.51 2.62 3.45
C ALA A 81 -8.10 2.22 3.87
N GLY A 82 -7.24 1.87 2.90
CA GLY A 82 -5.80 1.70 3.09
C GLY A 82 -5.04 2.91 2.56
N SER A 83 -4.08 3.42 3.34
CA SER A 83 -3.28 4.57 2.91
C SER A 83 -1.87 4.54 3.48
N ASP A 84 -0.86 4.82 2.62
CA ASP A 84 0.54 5.02 3.04
C ASP A 84 0.84 6.50 3.34
N ALA A 85 -0.16 7.36 3.19
CA ALA A 85 -0.14 8.74 3.62
C ALA A 85 -1.21 8.95 4.69
N PHE A 86 -0.82 9.36 5.89
CA PHE A 86 -1.80 9.75 6.90
C PHE A 86 -2.62 10.97 6.41
N LEU A 87 -3.82 11.12 6.95
CA LEU A 87 -4.66 12.27 6.64
C LEU A 87 -4.10 13.52 7.33
N SER A 88 -4.01 14.61 6.57
CA SER A 88 -3.70 15.92 7.12
C SER A 88 -4.86 16.41 8.02
N ASP A 89 -4.59 17.38 8.89
CA ASP A 89 -5.62 17.98 9.74
C ASP A 89 -6.76 18.58 8.89
N LYS A 90 -6.43 19.11 7.71
CA LYS A 90 -7.43 19.59 6.76
C LYS A 90 -8.33 18.45 6.27
N GLU A 91 -7.75 17.34 5.81
CA GLU A 91 -8.53 16.18 5.34
C GLU A 91 -9.39 15.60 6.49
N MET A 92 -8.83 15.54 7.72
CA MET A 92 -9.57 15.11 8.91
C MET A 92 -10.76 16.03 9.24
N SER A 93 -10.64 17.34 9.00
CA SER A 93 -11.71 18.31 9.23
C SER A 93 -12.84 18.27 8.20
N GLU A 94 -12.60 17.63 7.05
CA GLU A 94 -13.55 17.53 5.94
C GLU A 94 -14.37 16.23 5.95
N MET A 95 -14.19 15.37 6.96
CA MET A 95 -14.87 14.08 7.07
C MET A 95 -15.17 13.75 8.54
N GLU A 96 -15.97 12.74 8.79
CA GLU A 96 -16.22 12.25 10.14
C GLU A 96 -14.95 11.77 10.82
N PRO A 97 -14.89 11.74 12.16
CA PRO A 97 -13.68 11.35 12.89
C PRO A 97 -13.16 9.96 12.49
N VAL A 98 -11.95 9.91 11.97
CA VAL A 98 -11.25 8.72 11.51
C VAL A 98 -10.12 8.35 12.45
N VAL A 99 -9.92 7.07 12.71
CA VAL A 99 -8.71 6.53 13.34
C VAL A 99 -7.74 6.00 12.27
N HIS A 100 -6.45 6.17 12.55
CA HIS A 100 -5.36 5.61 11.75
C HIS A 100 -4.79 4.40 12.49
N ILE A 101 -5.00 3.20 11.93
CA ILE A 101 -4.49 1.95 12.51
C ILE A 101 -3.26 1.54 11.70
N PRO A 102 -2.04 1.66 12.24
CA PRO A 102 -0.84 1.22 11.54
C PRO A 102 -0.86 -0.31 11.44
N THR A 103 -0.71 -0.83 10.24
CA THR A 103 -0.81 -2.28 9.98
C THR A 103 0.54 -2.92 9.70
N CYS A 104 1.37 -2.25 8.94
CA CYS A 104 2.73 -2.71 8.67
C CYS A 104 3.65 -1.54 8.31
N MET A 105 4.93 -1.82 8.34
CA MET A 105 5.98 -0.97 7.79
C MET A 105 6.47 -1.55 6.48
N GLY A 106 7.00 -0.67 5.63
CA GLY A 106 7.65 -1.05 4.39
C GLY A 106 8.58 0.04 3.87
N ALA A 107 9.09 -0.14 2.68
CA ALA A 107 10.01 0.81 2.04
C ALA A 107 9.55 1.16 0.63
N VAL A 108 9.75 2.41 0.24
CA VAL A 108 9.72 2.82 -1.16
C VAL A 108 11.13 2.67 -1.73
N VAL A 109 11.29 1.82 -2.73
CA VAL A 109 12.57 1.53 -3.35
C VAL A 109 12.71 2.21 -4.70
N LEU A 110 13.94 2.60 -5.05
CA LEU A 110 14.32 3.07 -6.38
C LEU A 110 14.65 1.82 -7.21
N ALA A 111 13.63 1.26 -7.86
CA ALA A 111 13.76 0.12 -8.72
C ALA A 111 14.25 0.54 -10.12
N TYR A 112 15.11 -0.25 -10.75
CA TYR A 112 15.73 0.08 -12.02
C TYR A 112 15.85 -1.12 -12.96
N ASN A 113 16.03 -0.83 -14.24
CA ASN A 113 16.33 -1.82 -15.26
C ASN A 113 17.57 -1.38 -16.05
N LEU A 114 18.72 -1.66 -15.47
CA LEU A 114 20.02 -1.39 -16.10
C LEU A 114 20.70 -2.71 -16.48
N PRO A 115 20.86 -3.01 -17.76
CA PRO A 115 21.64 -4.16 -18.19
C PRO A 115 23.06 -4.10 -17.59
N ASP A 116 23.54 -5.23 -17.10
CA ASP A 116 24.89 -5.42 -16.55
C ASP A 116 25.22 -4.64 -15.25
N VAL A 117 24.24 -3.95 -14.65
CA VAL A 117 24.39 -3.25 -13.38
C VAL A 117 23.68 -3.99 -12.26
N VAL A 118 24.43 -4.71 -11.44
CA VAL A 118 23.89 -5.52 -10.33
C VAL A 118 23.66 -4.68 -9.07
N LYS A 119 24.50 -3.66 -8.85
CA LYS A 119 24.41 -2.77 -7.70
C LYS A 119 24.42 -1.33 -8.16
N LEU A 120 23.47 -0.57 -7.66
CA LEU A 120 23.36 0.87 -7.89
C LEU A 120 23.24 1.57 -6.54
N ASN A 121 24.03 2.61 -6.35
CA ASN A 121 24.01 3.48 -5.17
C ASN A 121 23.43 4.84 -5.58
N LEU A 122 22.54 5.37 -4.76
CA LEU A 122 21.95 6.68 -4.96
C LEU A 122 22.02 7.50 -3.67
N SER A 123 22.07 8.83 -3.79
CA SER A 123 21.87 9.76 -2.69
C SER A 123 20.60 10.56 -2.88
N GLY A 124 20.06 11.11 -1.80
CA GLY A 124 18.78 11.81 -1.84
C GLY A 124 18.76 13.02 -2.76
N ASP A 125 19.84 13.81 -2.77
CA ASP A 125 20.01 14.97 -3.64
C ASP A 125 20.09 14.58 -5.13
N VAL A 126 20.78 13.47 -5.43
CA VAL A 126 20.86 12.94 -6.82
C VAL A 126 19.48 12.41 -7.26
N ILE A 127 18.77 11.70 -6.40
CA ILE A 127 17.38 11.24 -6.71
C ILE A 127 16.48 12.44 -6.99
N ALA A 128 16.53 13.48 -6.14
CA ALA A 128 15.74 14.69 -6.34
C ALA A 128 16.06 15.37 -7.67
N ASP A 129 17.33 15.49 -8.05
CA ASP A 129 17.73 16.11 -9.32
C ASP A 129 17.39 15.24 -10.54
N ILE A 130 17.37 13.91 -10.43
CA ILE A 130 16.86 13.02 -11.47
C ILE A 130 15.37 13.27 -11.71
N TYR A 131 14.56 13.26 -10.65
CA TYR A 131 13.11 13.46 -10.78
C TYR A 131 12.72 14.89 -11.11
N ALA A 132 13.56 15.87 -10.80
CA ALA A 132 13.43 17.25 -11.28
C ALA A 132 13.87 17.47 -12.74
N GLY A 133 14.38 16.43 -13.42
CA GLY A 133 14.85 16.50 -14.80
C GLY A 133 16.19 17.20 -15.00
N LYS A 134 16.95 17.43 -13.93
CA LYS A 134 18.29 18.04 -13.99
C LYS A 134 19.37 17.00 -14.35
N ILE A 135 19.26 15.77 -13.86
CA ILE A 135 20.08 14.62 -14.23
C ILE A 135 19.23 13.75 -15.17
N THR A 136 19.67 13.63 -16.41
CA THR A 136 18.90 12.93 -17.47
C THR A 136 19.60 11.71 -18.03
N ASP A 137 20.87 11.51 -17.72
CA ASP A 137 21.70 10.45 -18.29
C ASP A 137 22.29 9.59 -17.16
N TRP A 138 22.36 8.28 -17.39
CA TRP A 138 22.91 7.34 -16.42
C TRP A 138 24.40 7.57 -16.15
N ASN A 139 25.17 8.03 -17.13
CA ASN A 139 26.60 8.34 -16.99
C ASN A 139 26.88 9.78 -16.49
N ASP A 140 25.91 10.44 -15.89
CA ASP A 140 26.14 11.71 -15.18
C ASP A 140 27.29 11.57 -14.16
N ALA A 141 28.14 12.57 -14.06
CA ALA A 141 29.33 12.55 -13.20
C ALA A 141 28.98 12.27 -11.72
N ARG A 142 27.86 12.81 -11.22
CA ARG A 142 27.42 12.63 -9.84
C ARG A 142 26.93 11.20 -9.57
N LEU A 143 26.28 10.58 -10.56
CA LEU A 143 25.89 9.17 -10.50
C LEU A 143 27.13 8.27 -10.55
N GLN A 144 28.09 8.59 -11.42
CA GLN A 144 29.33 7.83 -11.54
C GLN A 144 30.20 7.92 -10.27
N GLU A 145 30.23 9.07 -9.59
CA GLU A 145 30.93 9.26 -8.31
C GLU A 145 30.35 8.36 -7.19
N LEU A 146 29.05 8.18 -7.14
CA LEU A 146 28.39 7.26 -6.19
C LEU A 146 28.62 5.78 -6.55
N ASN A 147 29.04 5.48 -7.77
CA ASN A 147 29.21 4.14 -8.30
C ASN A 147 30.57 3.93 -8.99
N PRO A 148 31.70 4.12 -8.26
CA PRO A 148 33.02 4.09 -8.87
C PRO A 148 33.39 2.74 -9.49
N ASP A 149 32.87 1.65 -8.95
CA ASP A 149 33.18 0.28 -9.39
C ASP A 149 32.28 -0.19 -10.56
N VAL A 150 31.33 0.64 -10.99
CA VAL A 150 30.36 0.32 -12.04
C VAL A 150 30.50 1.32 -13.19
N LYS A 151 30.67 0.84 -14.41
CA LYS A 151 30.59 1.70 -15.59
C LYS A 151 29.14 1.94 -15.97
N LEU A 152 28.61 3.10 -15.60
CA LEU A 152 27.26 3.48 -15.96
C LEU A 152 27.15 3.77 -17.48
N PRO A 153 26.07 3.35 -18.15
CA PRO A 153 25.93 3.49 -19.60
C PRO A 153 25.63 4.94 -20.03
N ALA A 154 26.15 5.36 -21.19
CA ALA A 154 25.80 6.63 -21.82
C ALA A 154 24.39 6.54 -22.46
N LYS A 155 23.36 6.45 -21.60
CA LYS A 155 21.94 6.30 -21.98
C LYS A 155 21.08 7.24 -21.15
N LYS A 156 19.97 7.69 -21.73
CA LYS A 156 18.95 8.47 -21.03
C LYS A 156 18.27 7.64 -19.93
N ILE A 157 18.01 8.28 -18.80
CA ILE A 157 17.18 7.71 -17.74
C ILE A 157 15.72 7.81 -18.17
N ILE A 158 15.02 6.68 -18.22
CA ILE A 158 13.58 6.63 -18.49
C ILE A 158 12.87 6.53 -17.14
N LEU A 159 12.28 7.63 -16.67
CA LEU A 159 11.60 7.68 -15.38
C LEU A 159 10.20 7.07 -15.47
N ALA A 160 9.81 6.38 -14.41
CA ALA A 160 8.44 5.91 -14.19
C ALA A 160 7.91 6.46 -12.87
N TYR A 161 6.65 6.94 -12.87
CA TYR A 161 6.01 7.50 -11.69
C TYR A 161 4.51 7.18 -11.66
N ARG A 162 3.85 7.49 -10.53
CA ARG A 162 2.45 7.20 -10.30
C ARG A 162 1.52 8.23 -10.93
N SER A 163 0.50 7.76 -11.66
CA SER A 163 -0.55 8.60 -12.25
C SER A 163 -1.77 8.81 -11.36
N ASP A 164 -1.91 8.00 -10.31
CA ASP A 164 -3.03 8.04 -9.36
C ASP A 164 -2.65 8.76 -8.06
N GLY A 165 -3.64 9.14 -7.27
CA GLY A 165 -3.41 9.66 -5.91
C GLY A 165 -2.78 8.59 -5.02
N SER A 166 -1.47 8.67 -4.80
CA SER A 166 -0.63 7.60 -4.26
C SER A 166 0.00 7.94 -2.93
N GLY A 167 -0.18 7.07 -1.93
CA GLY A 167 0.58 7.14 -0.69
C GLY A 167 2.06 6.88 -0.91
N THR A 168 2.43 5.97 -1.82
CA THR A 168 3.83 5.74 -2.21
C THR A 168 4.47 6.99 -2.79
N THR A 169 3.73 7.77 -3.60
CA THR A 169 4.20 9.09 -4.08
C THR A 169 4.37 10.06 -2.92
N PHE A 170 3.44 10.10 -1.96
CA PHE A 170 3.56 10.95 -0.78
C PHE A 170 4.85 10.63 0.00
N VAL A 171 5.08 9.35 0.32
CA VAL A 171 6.29 8.90 1.04
C VAL A 171 7.56 9.29 0.30
N PHE A 172 7.59 9.03 -1.00
CA PHE A 172 8.73 9.37 -1.85
C PHE A 172 9.00 10.88 -1.89
N THR A 173 7.99 11.69 -2.11
CA THR A 173 8.13 13.14 -2.22
C THR A 173 8.32 13.83 -0.88
N ASP A 174 7.84 13.26 0.21
CA ASP A 174 8.17 13.66 1.58
C ASP A 174 9.67 13.47 1.85
N TYR A 175 10.21 12.30 1.49
CA TYR A 175 11.65 12.08 1.55
C TYR A 175 12.44 13.09 0.71
N LEU A 176 12.07 13.31 -0.55
CA LEU A 176 12.76 14.28 -1.42
C LEU A 176 12.71 15.70 -0.86
N SER A 177 11.60 16.08 -0.23
CA SER A 177 11.45 17.39 0.41
C SER A 177 12.32 17.55 1.66
N LYS A 178 12.69 16.46 2.33
CA LYS A 178 13.61 16.47 3.49
C LYS A 178 15.07 16.53 3.08
N VAL A 179 15.44 16.01 1.91
CA VAL A 179 16.84 15.90 1.46
C VAL A 179 17.23 16.93 0.40
N SER A 180 16.26 17.64 -0.17
CA SER A 180 16.48 18.67 -1.21
C SER A 180 15.56 19.88 -1.02
N GLU A 181 16.16 20.99 -0.62
CA GLU A 181 15.40 22.25 -0.49
C GLU A 181 14.89 22.76 -1.85
N SER A 182 15.64 22.54 -2.92
CA SER A 182 15.21 22.86 -4.28
C SER A 182 13.95 22.05 -4.66
N TRP A 183 13.91 20.75 -4.34
CA TRP A 183 12.72 19.92 -4.54
C TRP A 183 11.55 20.44 -3.71
N LYS A 184 11.75 20.64 -2.41
CA LYS A 184 10.74 21.14 -1.48
C LYS A 184 10.06 22.40 -1.96
N ASN A 185 10.85 23.37 -2.45
CA ASN A 185 10.35 24.67 -2.88
C ASN A 185 9.67 24.63 -4.26
N THR A 186 10.01 23.66 -5.12
CA THR A 186 9.49 23.56 -6.49
C THR A 186 8.30 22.62 -6.59
N PHE A 187 8.40 21.43 -5.99
CA PHE A 187 7.43 20.35 -6.15
C PHE A 187 6.72 19.99 -4.85
N GLY A 188 7.38 20.14 -3.70
CA GLY A 188 6.86 19.77 -2.39
C GLY A 188 6.62 18.27 -2.21
N SER A 189 5.68 17.94 -1.32
CA SER A 189 5.25 16.56 -1.05
C SER A 189 3.74 16.43 -1.20
N GLY A 190 3.27 15.29 -1.72
CA GLY A 190 1.84 15.06 -1.91
C GLY A 190 1.53 13.68 -2.47
N LYS A 191 0.25 13.29 -2.39
CA LYS A 191 -0.25 12.06 -3.03
C LYS A 191 -0.25 12.18 -4.56
N THR A 192 -0.16 13.40 -5.08
CA THR A 192 -0.03 13.74 -6.50
C THR A 192 0.96 14.88 -6.62
N VAL A 193 1.94 14.73 -7.50
CA VAL A 193 2.96 15.73 -7.83
C VAL A 193 3.11 15.76 -9.35
N ASP A 194 3.24 16.95 -9.91
CA ASP A 194 3.46 17.14 -11.35
C ASP A 194 4.96 16.94 -11.66
N PHE A 195 5.32 15.71 -11.95
CA PHE A 195 6.69 15.39 -12.36
C PHE A 195 6.96 15.96 -13.77
N PRO A 196 8.07 16.70 -13.96
CA PRO A 196 8.35 17.35 -15.25
C PRO A 196 8.73 16.37 -16.35
N VAL A 197 9.14 15.17 -16.01
CA VAL A 197 9.65 14.15 -16.94
C VAL A 197 9.23 12.75 -16.47
N GLY A 198 9.12 11.82 -17.41
CA GLY A 198 8.86 10.40 -17.13
C GLY A 198 7.54 9.89 -17.69
N GLN A 199 7.25 8.64 -17.39
CA GLN A 199 6.05 7.92 -17.81
C GLN A 199 5.16 7.63 -16.60
N ALA A 200 3.89 7.98 -16.72
CA ALA A 200 2.91 7.77 -15.66
C ALA A 200 2.28 6.38 -15.74
N ALA A 201 2.13 5.71 -14.59
CA ALA A 201 1.44 4.42 -14.49
C ALA A 201 0.57 4.32 -13.24
N LYS A 202 -0.53 3.57 -13.34
CA LYS A 202 -1.47 3.38 -12.24
C LYS A 202 -0.98 2.31 -11.27
N GLY A 203 -0.91 2.64 -9.98
CA GLY A 203 -0.55 1.74 -8.90
C GLY A 203 0.94 1.32 -8.90
N ASN A 204 1.40 0.71 -7.82
CA ASN A 204 2.72 0.08 -7.78
C ASN A 204 2.91 -0.98 -8.88
N PRO A 205 1.91 -1.84 -9.18
CA PRO A 205 2.03 -2.82 -10.27
C PRO A 205 2.31 -2.18 -11.63
N GLY A 206 1.67 -1.05 -11.93
CA GLY A 206 1.86 -0.35 -13.22
C GLY A 206 3.27 0.21 -13.36
N VAL A 207 3.80 0.86 -12.31
CA VAL A 207 5.18 1.36 -12.31
C VAL A 207 6.18 0.21 -12.40
N ALA A 208 6.00 -0.87 -11.62
CA ALA A 208 6.84 -2.07 -11.68
C ALA A 208 6.84 -2.69 -13.09
N GLY A 209 5.68 -2.72 -13.76
CA GLY A 209 5.55 -3.20 -15.13
C GLY A 209 6.35 -2.38 -16.15
N ILE A 210 6.33 -1.03 -16.04
CA ILE A 210 7.17 -0.16 -16.89
C ILE A 210 8.64 -0.48 -16.66
N ILE A 211 9.09 -0.55 -15.39
CA ILE A 211 10.50 -0.80 -15.07
C ILE A 211 10.95 -2.16 -15.63
N ALA A 212 10.16 -3.22 -15.39
CA ALA A 212 10.52 -4.56 -15.83
C ALA A 212 10.67 -4.68 -17.37
N GLN A 213 9.87 -3.92 -18.12
CA GLN A 213 9.80 -4.00 -19.58
C GLN A 213 10.66 -2.98 -20.33
N THR A 214 11.14 -1.93 -19.63
CA THR A 214 11.82 -0.81 -20.28
C THR A 214 13.29 -0.74 -19.84
N PRO A 215 14.25 -1.13 -20.69
CA PRO A 215 15.66 -0.96 -20.39
C PRO A 215 16.01 0.51 -20.10
N TYR A 216 16.94 0.73 -19.19
CA TYR A 216 17.39 2.05 -18.74
C TYR A 216 16.35 2.86 -17.94
N SER A 217 15.32 2.18 -17.44
CA SER A 217 14.31 2.83 -16.60
C SER A 217 14.69 2.89 -15.12
N LEU A 218 14.11 3.87 -14.43
CA LEU A 218 14.16 4.07 -12.98
C LEU A 218 12.77 4.47 -12.50
N GLY A 219 12.29 3.90 -11.41
CA GLY A 219 11.01 4.25 -10.82
C GLY A 219 10.99 3.99 -9.33
N TYR A 220 10.04 4.59 -8.63
CA TYR A 220 9.80 4.32 -7.20
C TYR A 220 8.57 3.41 -7.05
N ILE A 221 8.73 2.35 -6.28
CA ILE A 221 7.67 1.36 -5.98
C ILE A 221 7.82 0.86 -4.53
N GLY A 222 6.78 0.23 -3.99
CA GLY A 222 6.87 -0.52 -2.76
C GLY A 222 7.86 -1.69 -2.88
N SER A 223 8.64 -1.93 -1.84
CA SER A 223 9.69 -2.96 -1.80
C SER A 223 9.17 -4.36 -2.11
N GLU A 224 7.96 -4.68 -1.69
CA GLU A 224 7.29 -5.97 -1.92
C GLU A 224 7.14 -6.30 -3.42
N TYR A 225 6.91 -5.29 -4.26
CA TYR A 225 6.82 -5.49 -5.72
C TYR A 225 8.19 -5.77 -6.34
N ALA A 226 9.23 -5.06 -5.87
CA ALA A 226 10.59 -5.31 -6.33
C ALA A 226 11.07 -6.71 -5.92
N PHE A 227 10.79 -7.11 -4.66
CA PHE A 227 11.18 -8.43 -4.14
C PHE A 227 10.44 -9.56 -4.85
N ALA A 228 9.12 -9.47 -4.98
CA ALA A 228 8.30 -10.50 -5.61
C ALA A 228 8.64 -10.72 -7.09
N GLN A 229 8.93 -9.64 -7.82
CA GLN A 229 9.25 -9.68 -9.25
C GLN A 229 10.76 -9.75 -9.53
N LYS A 230 11.60 -9.75 -8.48
CA LYS A 230 13.07 -9.75 -8.59
C LYS A 230 13.60 -8.58 -9.44
N ILE A 231 12.94 -7.42 -9.35
CA ILE A 231 13.40 -6.21 -10.02
C ILE A 231 14.57 -5.63 -9.20
N PRO A 232 15.72 -5.32 -9.82
CA PRO A 232 16.83 -4.67 -9.14
C PRO A 232 16.44 -3.32 -8.53
N TYR A 233 16.99 -2.99 -7.37
CA TYR A 233 16.77 -1.74 -6.67
C TYR A 233 18.05 -1.19 -6.08
N ALA A 234 18.12 0.13 -5.97
CA ALA A 234 19.31 0.83 -5.49
C ALA A 234 19.44 0.78 -3.97
N ALA A 235 20.69 0.77 -3.49
CA ALA A 235 21.00 1.22 -2.14
C ALA A 235 20.88 2.74 -2.08
N VAL A 236 20.32 3.28 -1.01
CA VAL A 236 20.12 4.71 -0.83
C VAL A 236 20.93 5.20 0.37
N LYS A 237 21.64 6.31 0.17
CA LYS A 237 22.42 6.94 1.24
C LYS A 237 21.49 7.54 2.27
N ASN A 238 21.61 7.11 3.53
CA ASN A 238 20.81 7.65 4.63
C ASN A 238 21.41 8.96 5.19
N GLN A 239 20.74 9.54 6.19
CA GLN A 239 21.17 10.79 6.81
C GLN A 239 22.57 10.70 7.46
N ARG A 240 22.99 9.51 7.87
CA ARG A 240 24.33 9.25 8.46
C ARG A 240 25.40 8.96 7.42
N GLY A 241 25.06 9.02 6.12
CA GLY A 241 26.01 8.77 5.03
C GLY A 241 26.21 7.28 4.72
N GLU A 242 25.46 6.38 5.34
CA GLU A 242 25.52 4.95 5.11
C GLU A 242 24.69 4.58 3.87
N LEU A 243 25.20 3.69 3.00
CA LEU A 243 24.49 3.13 1.87
C LEU A 243 23.66 1.93 2.35
N ILE A 244 22.36 2.09 2.41
CA ILE A 244 21.43 1.11 2.96
C ILE A 244 20.56 0.49 1.85
N THR A 245 20.49 -0.83 1.84
CA THR A 245 19.49 -1.58 1.06
C THR A 245 18.25 -1.87 1.95
N PRO A 246 17.04 -1.91 1.39
CA PRO A 246 15.84 -2.23 2.15
C PRO A 246 15.88 -3.68 2.62
N SER A 247 15.65 -3.88 3.92
CA SER A 247 15.45 -5.17 4.59
C SER A 247 14.50 -4.96 5.77
N THR A 248 14.01 -6.03 6.35
CA THR A 248 13.18 -5.96 7.56
C THR A 248 13.89 -5.18 8.66
N GLU A 249 15.18 -5.42 8.85
CA GLU A 249 16.00 -4.77 9.87
C GLU A 249 16.18 -3.28 9.57
N SER A 250 16.54 -2.91 8.32
CA SER A 250 16.79 -1.52 7.96
C SER A 250 15.50 -0.68 7.91
N ILE A 251 14.36 -1.28 7.57
CA ILE A 251 13.05 -0.64 7.63
C ILE A 251 12.64 -0.43 9.08
N SER A 252 12.77 -1.45 9.92
CA SER A 252 12.45 -1.37 11.35
C SER A 252 13.34 -0.36 12.09
N ALA A 253 14.62 -0.22 11.69
CA ALA A 253 15.53 0.76 12.26
C ALA A 253 15.09 2.21 12.02
N ALA A 254 14.24 2.46 11.02
CA ALA A 254 13.67 3.79 10.78
C ALA A 254 12.51 4.14 11.73
N ALA A 255 11.95 3.16 12.45
CA ALA A 255 10.90 3.42 13.42
C ALA A 255 11.44 4.23 14.59
N GLY A 256 10.82 5.37 14.87
CA GLY A 256 11.06 6.21 16.04
C GLY A 256 9.85 6.17 16.97
N ASP A 257 9.71 7.21 17.79
CA ASP A 257 8.54 7.40 18.63
C ASP A 257 7.30 7.60 17.76
N ILE A 258 6.26 6.81 18.03
CA ILE A 258 4.98 6.89 17.33
C ILE A 258 4.04 7.75 18.18
N PRO A 259 3.47 8.85 17.65
CA PRO A 259 2.52 9.67 18.38
C PRO A 259 1.24 8.87 18.68
N GLN A 260 0.45 9.35 19.65
CA GLN A 260 -0.78 8.66 20.09
C GLN A 260 -1.80 8.48 18.96
N ASP A 261 -1.87 9.43 18.02
CA ASP A 261 -2.75 9.36 16.84
C ASP A 261 -2.13 8.60 15.67
N THR A 262 -0.94 8.05 15.86
CA THR A 262 -0.16 7.24 14.92
C THR A 262 0.24 7.92 13.60
N ARG A 263 -0.11 9.20 13.40
CA ARG A 263 0.18 9.96 12.18
C ARG A 263 1.60 10.52 12.21
N CYS A 264 2.53 9.80 11.62
CA CYS A 264 3.94 10.24 11.55
C CYS A 264 4.61 9.82 10.24
N SER A 265 5.60 10.59 9.83
CA SER A 265 6.51 10.24 8.74
C SER A 265 7.84 9.79 9.34
N ILE A 266 8.31 8.62 8.92
CA ILE A 266 9.61 8.05 9.32
C ILE A 266 10.63 8.08 8.19
N THR A 267 10.37 8.83 7.11
CA THR A 267 11.33 9.03 6.03
C THR A 267 12.51 9.87 6.52
N ASN A 268 13.70 9.56 6.03
CA ASN A 268 14.96 10.21 6.39
C ASN A 268 15.26 10.17 7.90
N ALA A 269 14.94 9.05 8.56
CA ALA A 269 15.22 8.88 9.99
C ALA A 269 16.71 8.97 10.29
N ASP A 270 17.10 9.72 11.36
CA ASP A 270 18.45 9.77 11.85
C ASP A 270 18.77 8.59 12.78
N ALA A 271 18.80 7.39 12.20
CA ALA A 271 19.10 6.14 12.90
C ALA A 271 20.13 5.32 12.12
N ALA A 272 21.04 4.69 12.83
CA ALA A 272 22.06 3.83 12.23
C ALA A 272 21.40 2.65 11.50
N GLY A 273 21.83 2.37 10.28
CA GLY A 273 21.32 1.29 9.47
C GLY A 273 19.89 1.50 8.96
N ALA A 274 19.24 2.64 9.24
CA ALA A 274 17.88 2.90 8.78
C ALA A 274 17.80 3.12 7.27
N TYR A 275 16.88 2.45 6.59
CA TYR A 275 16.58 2.73 5.19
C TYR A 275 15.81 4.04 5.08
N PRO A 276 16.27 5.01 4.27
CA PRO A 276 15.78 6.40 4.39
C PRO A 276 14.37 6.63 3.83
N ILE A 277 13.83 5.72 3.01
CA ILE A 277 12.49 5.86 2.44
C ILE A 277 11.55 4.80 3.01
N SER A 278 11.59 4.65 4.34
CA SER A 278 10.72 3.78 5.11
C SER A 278 9.42 4.49 5.48
N CYS A 279 8.33 3.74 5.59
CA CYS A 279 7.02 4.27 5.94
C CYS A 279 6.15 3.27 6.69
N PHE A 280 5.14 3.79 7.36
CA PHE A 280 3.96 3.03 7.78
C PHE A 280 2.93 2.99 6.65
N THR A 281 2.00 2.04 6.74
CA THR A 281 0.72 2.07 6.07
C THR A 281 -0.39 1.86 7.09
N TRP A 282 -1.51 2.51 6.88
CA TRP A 282 -2.63 2.55 7.84
C TRP A 282 -3.91 2.01 7.21
N LEU A 283 -4.71 1.35 8.03
CA LEU A 283 -6.16 1.30 7.81
C LEU A 283 -6.78 2.57 8.38
N LEU A 284 -7.66 3.18 7.62
CA LEU A 284 -8.45 4.35 7.98
C LEU A 284 -9.88 3.88 8.21
N ILE A 285 -10.40 4.06 9.42
CA ILE A 285 -11.71 3.58 9.84
C ILE A 285 -12.41 4.70 10.60
N TYR A 286 -13.70 4.93 10.35
CA TYR A 286 -14.48 5.86 11.13
C TYR A 286 -14.58 5.41 12.59
N LYS A 287 -14.49 6.35 13.54
CA LYS A 287 -14.64 6.06 14.97
C LYS A 287 -16.03 5.52 15.30
N GLU A 288 -17.03 6.04 14.61
CA GLU A 288 -18.42 5.61 14.73
C GLU A 288 -18.84 4.98 13.41
N GLN A 289 -19.39 3.76 13.46
CA GLN A 289 -19.84 3.03 12.30
C GLN A 289 -21.35 3.11 12.22
N HIS A 290 -21.88 3.57 11.11
CA HIS A 290 -23.30 3.70 10.87
C HIS A 290 -23.80 2.60 9.93
N TYR A 291 -23.98 1.40 10.46
CA TYR A 291 -24.59 0.31 9.70
C TYR A 291 -26.08 0.28 9.98
N ALA A 292 -26.91 0.69 9.01
CA ALA A 292 -28.34 0.85 9.16
C ALA A 292 -29.08 -0.44 9.61
N ASP A 293 -28.51 -1.62 9.34
CA ASP A 293 -29.14 -2.92 9.53
C ASP A 293 -28.30 -3.93 10.35
N ARG A 294 -27.26 -3.47 11.03
CA ARG A 294 -26.38 -4.37 11.82
C ARG A 294 -26.38 -3.98 13.29
N SER A 295 -26.65 -4.97 14.18
CA SER A 295 -26.50 -4.74 15.60
C SER A 295 -25.01 -4.58 15.94
N MET A 296 -24.66 -3.58 16.72
CA MET A 296 -23.29 -3.29 17.19
C MET A 296 -22.76 -4.34 18.17
N GLU A 297 -23.48 -5.41 18.45
CA GLU A 297 -23.12 -6.48 19.39
C GLU A 297 -22.31 -7.62 18.73
N GLN A 298 -21.87 -7.46 17.51
CA GLN A 298 -20.99 -8.37 16.80
C GLN A 298 -19.67 -7.66 16.48
#